data_f7649f5c40f7a209f3adfccaa134b488
#
_entry.id   f7649f5c40f7a209f3adfccaa134b488
#
_cell.length_a   1.000
_cell.length_b   1.000
_cell.length_c   1.000
_cell.angle_alpha   90.00
_cell.angle_beta   90.00
_cell.angle_gamma   90.00
#
_symmetry.space_group_name_H-M   'P 1'
#
loop_
_entity.id
_entity.type
_entity.pdbx_description
1 polymer ?
#
loop_
_entity_poly.entity_id
_entity_poly.type
_entity_poly.pdbx_seq_one_letter_code
_entity_poly.pdbx_strand_id
1 'polypeptide(L)'
;RLHWEMMLEQAERMRALVDDLLALSRLEQDAAPASRELIDVDEILEEAVAEGRMISGGAHEIKITKVAPEGILGDFKDMRSAVTNLVTNAVRYTPKDGKIELSWEVKDDHGILSVKDNGIGIAPEHIPRVTERFYRVDKSRSRETGGTGLGLAIVKHVLFRHQAELQIESGLGKGSTFKIIISKARLAPPINSKELLSGTAPGSTPVLGV
;
A
#
# COMPACT_ATOMS: atom_id res chain seq x y z
N ARG A 1 19.12 20.40 -24.13
CA ARG A 1 17.99 19.47 -23.95
C ARG A 1 18.26 18.52 -22.77
N LEU A 2 19.37 17.79 -22.78
CA LEU A 2 19.76 16.85 -21.71
C LEU A 2 19.83 17.49 -20.30
N HIS A 3 20.34 18.72 -20.18
CA HIS A 3 20.42 19.44 -18.90
C HIS A 3 19.06 19.78 -18.31
N TRP A 4 18.06 20.14 -19.12
CA TRP A 4 16.71 20.43 -18.67
C TRP A 4 15.99 19.17 -18.16
N GLU A 5 16.17 18.06 -18.84
CA GLU A 5 15.59 16.77 -18.46
C GLU A 5 16.16 16.30 -17.10
N MET A 6 17.48 16.41 -16.92
CA MET A 6 18.13 16.12 -15.63
C MET A 6 17.67 17.05 -14.50
N MET A 7 17.49 18.35 -14.77
CA MET A 7 17.02 19.31 -13.77
C MET A 7 15.57 19.02 -13.37
N LEU A 8 14.72 18.67 -14.33
CA LEU A 8 13.32 18.31 -14.08
C LEU A 8 13.23 17.04 -13.21
N GLU A 9 13.99 16.01 -13.56
CA GLU A 9 14.07 14.76 -12.79
C GLU A 9 14.51 15.03 -11.33
N GLN A 10 15.52 15.89 -11.12
CA GLN A 10 15.96 16.23 -9.77
C GLN A 10 14.88 17.02 -9.00
N ALA A 11 14.18 17.95 -9.65
CA ALA A 11 13.10 18.70 -9.03
C ALA A 11 11.93 17.80 -8.62
N GLU A 12 11.55 16.86 -9.47
CA GLU A 12 10.51 15.86 -9.15
C GLU A 12 10.92 14.96 -7.99
N ARG A 13 12.18 14.53 -7.97
CA ARG A 13 12.72 13.73 -6.87
C ARG A 13 12.73 14.51 -5.54
N MET A 14 13.12 15.77 -5.56
CA MET A 14 13.09 16.63 -4.37
C MET A 14 11.65 16.83 -3.89
N ARG A 15 10.69 17.03 -4.79
CA ARG A 15 9.28 17.15 -4.45
C ARG A 15 8.77 15.89 -3.79
N ALA A 16 9.03 14.71 -4.38
CA ALA A 16 8.63 13.44 -3.80
C ALA A 16 9.22 13.24 -2.39
N LEU A 17 10.48 13.61 -2.18
CA LEU A 17 11.12 13.53 -0.86
C LEU A 17 10.45 14.44 0.16
N VAL A 18 10.12 15.67 -0.20
CA VAL A 18 9.40 16.62 0.68
C VAL A 18 8.01 16.08 1.02
N ASP A 19 7.26 15.58 0.03
CA ASP A 19 5.93 15.02 0.23
C ASP A 19 5.96 13.82 1.19
N ASP A 20 6.93 12.91 1.03
CA ASP A 20 7.13 11.75 1.90
C ASP A 20 7.52 12.17 3.32
N LEU A 21 8.41 13.16 3.48
CA LEU A 21 8.79 13.68 4.79
C LEU A 21 7.62 14.35 5.52
N LEU A 22 6.78 15.11 4.81
CA LEU A 22 5.58 15.71 5.37
C LEU A 22 4.54 14.66 5.76
N ALA A 23 4.36 13.62 4.95
CA ALA A 23 3.47 12.50 5.26
C ALA A 23 3.95 11.76 6.52
N LEU A 24 5.24 11.44 6.58
CA LEU A 24 5.84 10.76 7.73
C LEU A 24 5.75 11.60 9.00
N SER A 25 6.05 12.90 8.93
CA SER A 25 5.93 13.83 10.05
C SER A 25 4.52 13.89 10.62
N ARG A 26 3.48 13.92 9.75
CA ARG A 26 2.09 13.87 10.21
C ARG A 26 1.76 12.58 10.93
N LEU A 27 2.17 11.45 10.37
CA LEU A 27 1.93 10.12 10.96
C LEU A 27 2.63 9.97 12.32
N GLU A 28 3.77 10.60 12.52
CA GLU A 28 4.51 10.57 13.78
C GLU A 28 3.94 11.50 14.85
N GLN A 29 3.42 12.65 14.45
CA GLN A 29 2.79 13.61 15.37
C GLN A 29 1.42 13.14 15.84
N ASP A 30 0.71 12.40 15.00
CA ASP A 30 -0.60 11.84 15.32
C ASP A 30 -0.45 10.47 15.98
N ALA A 31 -0.20 10.48 17.28
CA ALA A 31 -0.11 9.25 18.09
C ALA A 31 -1.46 8.53 18.27
N ALA A 32 -2.57 9.14 17.84
CA ALA A 32 -3.89 8.54 17.95
C ALA A 32 -4.01 7.32 17.01
N PRO A 33 -4.76 6.28 17.43
CA PRO A 33 -5.15 5.20 16.53
C PRO A 33 -5.86 5.76 15.30
N ALA A 34 -5.69 5.10 14.14
CA ALA A 34 -6.41 5.46 12.92
C ALA A 34 -7.92 5.43 13.16
N SER A 35 -8.65 6.25 12.40
CA SER A 35 -10.12 6.25 12.38
C SER A 35 -10.66 4.82 12.18
N ARG A 36 -11.94 4.63 12.40
CA ARG A 36 -12.63 3.34 12.19
C ARG A 36 -13.73 3.51 11.14
N GLU A 37 -13.43 4.24 10.09
CA GLU A 37 -14.32 4.34 8.94
C GLU A 37 -14.29 3.04 8.14
N LEU A 38 -15.43 2.70 7.55
CA LEU A 38 -15.51 1.53 6.67
C LEU A 38 -14.77 1.81 5.38
N ILE A 39 -13.82 0.95 5.07
CA ILE A 39 -13.00 1.00 3.85
C ILE A 39 -13.37 -0.17 2.96
N ASP A 40 -13.74 0.12 1.71
CA ASP A 40 -13.78 -0.88 0.65
C ASP A 40 -12.35 -1.13 0.15
N VAL A 41 -11.88 -2.36 0.37
CA VAL A 41 -10.51 -2.71 0.00
C VAL A 41 -10.35 -2.80 -1.52
N ASP A 42 -11.42 -3.17 -2.24
CA ASP A 42 -11.40 -3.22 -3.70
C ASP A 42 -11.07 -1.86 -4.31
N GLU A 43 -11.67 -0.78 -3.78
CA GLU A 43 -11.37 0.59 -4.20
C GLU A 43 -9.88 0.95 -4.03
N ILE A 44 -9.29 0.58 -2.88
CA ILE A 44 -7.84 0.80 -2.63
C ILE A 44 -6.99 0.02 -3.64
N LEU A 45 -7.33 -1.25 -3.90
CA LEU A 45 -6.58 -2.08 -4.84
C LEU A 45 -6.67 -1.57 -6.26
N GLU A 46 -7.86 -1.13 -6.71
CA GLU A 46 -8.06 -0.56 -8.04
C GLU A 46 -7.27 0.73 -8.23
N GLU A 47 -7.32 1.65 -7.26
CA GLU A 47 -6.52 2.88 -7.30
C GLU A 47 -5.01 2.59 -7.32
N ALA A 48 -4.54 1.66 -6.49
CA ALA A 48 -3.14 1.29 -6.44
C ALA A 48 -2.65 0.65 -7.75
N VAL A 49 -3.47 -0.20 -8.38
CA VAL A 49 -3.17 -0.78 -9.70
C VAL A 49 -3.13 0.29 -10.78
N ALA A 50 -4.09 1.23 -10.77
CA ALA A 50 -4.12 2.33 -11.74
C ALA A 50 -2.86 3.19 -11.64
N GLU A 51 -2.45 3.56 -10.43
CA GLU A 51 -1.22 4.32 -10.17
C GLU A 51 0.04 3.51 -10.56
N GLY A 52 0.09 2.24 -10.18
CA GLY A 52 1.17 1.35 -10.57
C GLY A 52 1.34 1.21 -12.08
N ARG A 53 0.23 1.09 -12.83
CA ARG A 53 0.26 1.05 -14.30
C ARG A 53 0.76 2.35 -14.92
N MET A 54 0.37 3.49 -14.34
CA MET A 54 0.84 4.80 -14.78
C MET A 54 2.35 4.94 -14.59
N ILE A 55 2.86 4.60 -13.40
CA ILE A 55 4.30 4.65 -13.09
C ILE A 55 5.09 3.64 -13.95
N SER A 56 4.53 2.45 -14.15
CA SER A 56 5.13 1.39 -14.96
C SER A 56 5.28 1.75 -16.45
N GLY A 57 4.43 2.64 -16.96
CA GLY A 57 4.44 2.98 -18.40
C GLY A 57 4.23 1.77 -19.31
N GLY A 58 3.55 0.73 -18.85
CA GLY A 58 3.32 -0.52 -19.60
C GLY A 58 4.46 -1.53 -19.51
N ALA A 59 5.47 -1.29 -18.68
CA ALA A 59 6.61 -2.20 -18.54
C ALA A 59 6.31 -3.47 -17.73
N HIS A 60 5.17 -3.51 -17.00
CA HIS A 60 4.80 -4.63 -16.11
C HIS A 60 3.36 -5.06 -16.31
N GLU A 61 3.09 -6.34 -16.09
CA GLU A 61 1.74 -6.87 -15.91
C GLU A 61 1.32 -6.65 -14.44
N ILE A 62 0.34 -5.76 -14.19
CA ILE A 62 -0.16 -5.45 -12.84
C ILE A 62 -1.63 -5.81 -12.79
N LYS A 63 -2.01 -6.70 -11.86
CA LYS A 63 -3.39 -7.19 -11.74
C LYS A 63 -3.80 -7.48 -10.30
N ILE A 64 -5.11 -7.43 -10.08
CA ILE A 64 -5.75 -7.94 -8.87
C ILE A 64 -6.11 -9.39 -9.13
N THR A 65 -5.74 -10.29 -8.22
CA THR A 65 -5.96 -11.74 -8.36
C THR A 65 -7.10 -12.25 -7.50
N LYS A 66 -7.37 -11.58 -6.37
CA LYS A 66 -8.42 -11.97 -5.43
C LYS A 66 -8.87 -10.79 -4.60
N VAL A 67 -10.18 -10.69 -4.36
CA VAL A 67 -10.78 -9.69 -3.46
C VAL A 67 -11.84 -10.37 -2.62
N ALA A 68 -11.63 -10.42 -1.30
CA ALA A 68 -12.63 -10.86 -0.34
C ALA A 68 -13.69 -9.76 -0.15
N PRO A 69 -14.95 -10.11 0.16
CA PRO A 69 -16.02 -9.12 0.29
C PRO A 69 -15.95 -8.30 1.59
N GLU A 70 -15.14 -8.71 2.55
CA GLU A 70 -14.96 -8.00 3.83
C GLU A 70 -14.17 -6.72 3.62
N GLY A 71 -14.56 -5.66 4.36
CA GLY A 71 -13.84 -4.39 4.38
C GLY A 71 -12.87 -4.29 5.55
N ILE A 72 -12.27 -3.11 5.69
CA ILE A 72 -11.38 -2.74 6.79
C ILE A 72 -11.98 -1.53 7.53
N LEU A 73 -11.81 -1.48 8.84
CA LEU A 73 -12.10 -0.30 9.66
C LEU A 73 -10.80 0.49 9.85
N GLY A 74 -10.68 1.65 9.20
CA GLY A 74 -9.45 2.42 9.21
C GLY A 74 -9.58 3.81 8.61
N ASP A 75 -8.45 4.43 8.32
CA ASP A 75 -8.34 5.66 7.56
C ASP A 75 -8.02 5.32 6.10
N PHE A 76 -8.93 5.70 5.20
CA PHE A 76 -8.81 5.39 3.76
C PHE A 76 -7.53 5.96 3.15
N LYS A 77 -7.21 7.22 3.46
CA LYS A 77 -6.04 7.90 2.87
C LYS A 77 -4.73 7.23 3.31
N ASP A 78 -4.65 6.89 4.58
CA ASP A 78 -3.48 6.23 5.14
C ASP A 78 -3.31 4.83 4.53
N MET A 79 -4.37 4.02 4.49
CA MET A 79 -4.32 2.67 3.91
C MET A 79 -4.00 2.70 2.41
N ARG A 80 -4.62 3.61 1.67
CA ARG A 80 -4.28 3.84 0.27
C ARG A 80 -2.82 4.19 0.08
N SER A 81 -2.29 5.12 0.90
CA SER A 81 -0.88 5.50 0.87
C SER A 81 0.05 4.32 1.12
N ALA A 82 -0.28 3.46 2.10
CA ALA A 82 0.50 2.27 2.38
C ALA A 82 0.53 1.31 1.18
N VAL A 83 -0.63 0.99 0.61
CA VAL A 83 -0.72 0.06 -0.54
C VAL A 83 -0.03 0.64 -1.78
N THR A 84 -0.22 1.92 -2.08
CA THR A 84 0.48 2.60 -3.17
C THR A 84 2.00 2.56 -3.00
N ASN A 85 2.52 2.77 -1.80
CA ASN A 85 3.96 2.63 -1.53
C ASN A 85 4.48 1.21 -1.80
N LEU A 86 3.71 0.18 -1.45
CA LEU A 86 4.08 -1.21 -1.76
C LEU A 86 4.08 -1.47 -3.27
N VAL A 87 3.08 -0.99 -4.00
CA VAL A 87 2.99 -1.15 -5.46
C VAL A 87 4.11 -0.38 -6.17
N THR A 88 4.40 0.85 -5.75
CA THR A 88 5.51 1.65 -6.29
C THR A 88 6.86 0.96 -6.09
N ASN A 89 7.07 0.35 -4.92
CA ASN A 89 8.26 -0.47 -4.69
C ASN A 89 8.30 -1.68 -5.62
N ALA A 90 7.20 -2.40 -5.78
CA ALA A 90 7.13 -3.55 -6.68
C ALA A 90 7.48 -3.15 -8.13
N VAL A 91 6.90 -2.05 -8.64
CA VAL A 91 7.23 -1.51 -9.98
C VAL A 91 8.73 -1.18 -10.10
N ARG A 92 9.29 -0.54 -9.07
CA ARG A 92 10.69 -0.08 -9.05
C ARG A 92 11.69 -1.23 -9.08
N TYR A 93 11.39 -2.31 -8.36
CA TYR A 93 12.32 -3.42 -8.18
C TYR A 93 12.00 -4.66 -9.01
N THR A 94 11.04 -4.56 -9.90
CA THR A 94 10.70 -5.60 -10.87
C THR A 94 11.24 -5.19 -12.25
N PRO A 95 12.05 -6.02 -12.93
CA PRO A 95 12.50 -5.75 -14.28
C PRO A 95 11.33 -5.65 -15.27
N LYS A 96 11.59 -5.05 -16.42
CA LYS A 96 10.64 -5.00 -17.54
C LYS A 96 10.08 -6.39 -17.84
N ASP A 97 8.81 -6.44 -18.24
CA ASP A 97 8.04 -7.65 -18.53
C ASP A 97 7.75 -8.52 -17.27
N GLY A 98 8.05 -7.98 -16.09
CA GLY A 98 7.72 -8.63 -14.83
C GLY A 98 6.24 -8.52 -14.45
N LYS A 99 5.87 -9.24 -13.37
CA LYS A 99 4.49 -9.37 -12.89
C LYS A 99 4.35 -8.86 -11.47
N ILE A 100 3.27 -8.14 -11.23
CA ILE A 100 2.89 -7.63 -9.92
C ILE A 100 1.43 -8.01 -9.68
N GLU A 101 1.18 -8.70 -8.57
CA GLU A 101 -0.12 -9.23 -8.21
C GLU A 101 -0.56 -8.66 -6.86
N LEU A 102 -1.78 -8.12 -6.81
CA LEU A 102 -2.41 -7.65 -5.59
C LEU A 102 -3.53 -8.61 -5.21
N SER A 103 -3.72 -8.84 -3.92
CA SER A 103 -4.84 -9.62 -3.42
C SER A 103 -5.30 -9.15 -2.06
N TRP A 104 -6.59 -9.35 -1.79
CA TRP A 104 -7.22 -9.22 -0.48
C TRP A 104 -7.93 -10.52 -0.12
N GLU A 105 -7.56 -11.09 1.00
CA GLU A 105 -8.12 -12.33 1.51
C GLU A 105 -8.44 -12.22 3.00
N VAL A 106 -9.47 -12.93 3.44
CA VAL A 106 -9.74 -13.12 4.86
C VAL A 106 -9.55 -14.59 5.20
N LYS A 107 -8.69 -14.86 6.16
CA LYS A 107 -8.36 -16.21 6.60
C LYS A 107 -8.08 -16.21 8.11
N ASP A 108 -8.64 -17.19 8.81
CA ASP A 108 -8.44 -17.36 10.26
C ASP A 108 -8.69 -16.08 11.07
N ASP A 109 -9.79 -15.38 10.76
CA ASP A 109 -10.17 -14.09 11.37
C ASP A 109 -9.17 -12.94 11.13
N HIS A 110 -8.27 -13.05 10.17
CA HIS A 110 -7.36 -11.98 9.76
C HIS A 110 -7.57 -11.61 8.31
N GLY A 111 -7.46 -10.32 8.03
CA GLY A 111 -7.37 -9.81 6.67
C GLY A 111 -5.92 -9.81 6.21
N ILE A 112 -5.68 -10.26 4.98
CA ILE A 112 -4.34 -10.31 4.37
C ILE A 112 -4.40 -9.57 3.04
N LEU A 113 -3.85 -8.35 3.02
CA LEU A 113 -3.64 -7.61 1.78
C LEU A 113 -2.20 -7.86 1.32
N SER A 114 -2.04 -8.41 0.12
CA SER A 114 -0.73 -8.78 -0.41
C SER A 114 -0.39 -8.02 -1.68
N VAL A 115 0.87 -7.60 -1.78
CA VAL A 115 1.49 -7.14 -3.02
C VAL A 115 2.68 -8.05 -3.30
N LYS A 116 2.59 -8.82 -4.38
CA LYS A 116 3.60 -9.79 -4.80
C LYS A 116 4.22 -9.38 -6.12
N ASP A 117 5.53 -9.43 -6.20
CA ASP A 117 6.29 -9.20 -7.42
C ASP A 117 7.23 -10.38 -7.71
N ASN A 118 7.61 -10.54 -8.97
CA ASN A 118 8.64 -11.47 -9.40
C ASN A 118 9.96 -10.75 -9.71
N GLY A 119 10.26 -9.69 -8.98
CA GLY A 119 11.43 -8.85 -9.15
C GLY A 119 12.73 -9.45 -8.60
N ILE A 120 13.69 -8.57 -8.35
CA ILE A 120 15.04 -8.94 -7.91
C ILE A 120 15.09 -9.60 -6.53
N GLY A 121 14.05 -9.39 -5.70
CA GLY A 121 14.00 -9.87 -4.32
C GLY A 121 14.95 -9.11 -3.38
N ILE A 122 14.89 -9.49 -2.11
CA ILE A 122 15.65 -8.88 -1.01
C ILE A 122 16.43 -9.97 -0.30
N ALA A 123 17.72 -9.74 -0.06
CA ALA A 123 18.52 -10.67 0.73
C ALA A 123 18.06 -10.67 2.19
N PRO A 124 18.09 -11.83 2.89
CA PRO A 124 17.56 -11.96 4.25
C PRO A 124 18.10 -10.95 5.25
N GLU A 125 19.37 -10.59 5.15
CA GLU A 125 20.04 -9.62 6.02
C GLU A 125 19.48 -8.20 5.93
N HIS A 126 18.82 -7.85 4.81
CA HIS A 126 18.24 -6.53 4.61
C HIS A 126 16.78 -6.44 5.08
N ILE A 127 16.05 -7.56 5.12
CA ILE A 127 14.62 -7.58 5.47
C ILE A 127 14.31 -6.85 6.78
N PRO A 128 15.05 -7.05 7.89
CA PRO A 128 14.78 -6.36 9.14
C PRO A 128 14.93 -4.83 9.07
N ARG A 129 15.65 -4.33 8.07
CA ARG A 129 16.02 -2.92 7.94
C ARG A 129 15.29 -2.16 6.86
N VAL A 130 14.57 -2.83 5.95
CA VAL A 130 13.94 -2.17 4.78
C VAL A 130 12.89 -1.13 5.16
N THR A 131 12.35 -1.17 6.37
CA THR A 131 11.41 -0.18 6.91
C THR A 131 12.08 0.98 7.65
N GLU A 132 13.43 0.95 7.80
CA GLU A 132 14.16 2.07 8.37
C GLU A 132 14.15 3.26 7.39
N ARG A 133 14.14 4.48 7.93
CA ARG A 133 14.18 5.70 7.11
C ARG A 133 15.47 5.76 6.32
N PHE A 134 15.35 6.13 5.04
CA PHE A 134 16.48 6.27 4.10
C PHE A 134 17.29 4.99 3.88
N TYR A 135 16.85 3.84 4.43
CA TYR A 135 17.52 2.59 4.17
C TYR A 135 17.31 2.12 2.74
N ARG A 136 18.38 1.70 2.09
CA ARG A 136 18.37 1.18 0.73
C ARG A 136 19.42 0.08 0.62
N VAL A 137 19.03 -1.03 0.00
CA VAL A 137 19.89 -2.21 -0.17
C VAL A 137 21.10 -1.88 -1.06
N ASP A 138 20.88 -1.09 -2.12
CA ASP A 138 21.94 -0.70 -3.06
C ASP A 138 21.89 0.82 -3.31
N LYS A 139 22.96 1.51 -2.89
CA LYS A 139 23.11 2.96 -3.09
C LYS A 139 23.49 3.32 -4.53
N SER A 140 24.07 2.39 -5.29
CA SER A 140 24.51 2.65 -6.67
C SER A 140 23.33 2.64 -7.64
N ARG A 141 22.45 1.66 -7.55
CA ARG A 141 21.19 1.60 -8.33
C ARG A 141 20.19 2.67 -7.92
N SER A 142 20.42 3.29 -6.77
CA SER A 142 19.49 4.28 -6.20
C SER A 142 19.29 5.53 -7.05
N ARG A 143 20.26 5.88 -7.90
CA ARG A 143 20.14 7.01 -8.82
C ARG A 143 19.22 6.71 -10.00
N GLU A 144 19.22 5.47 -10.47
CA GLU A 144 18.40 5.03 -11.60
C GLU A 144 16.94 4.75 -11.19
N THR A 145 16.72 4.29 -9.97
CA THR A 145 15.36 3.90 -9.50
C THR A 145 14.56 5.01 -8.81
N GLY A 146 15.15 6.18 -8.56
CA GLY A 146 14.43 7.40 -8.10
C GLY A 146 13.74 7.34 -6.72
N GLY A 147 13.94 6.30 -5.90
CA GLY A 147 13.25 6.16 -4.62
C GLY A 147 13.76 7.09 -3.52
N THR A 148 12.86 7.56 -2.64
CA THR A 148 13.18 8.41 -1.48
C THR A 148 13.82 7.64 -0.32
N GLY A 149 13.56 6.33 -0.21
CA GLY A 149 13.93 5.52 0.95
C GLY A 149 12.99 5.70 2.15
N LEU A 150 11.85 6.36 1.95
CA LEU A 150 10.86 6.63 3.00
C LEU A 150 9.56 5.85 2.84
N GLY A 151 9.28 5.28 1.67
CA GLY A 151 8.01 4.62 1.37
C GLY A 151 7.66 3.50 2.34
N LEU A 152 8.60 2.60 2.67
CA LEU A 152 8.35 1.53 3.64
C LEU A 152 8.31 2.01 5.08
N ALA A 153 8.98 3.11 5.43
CA ALA A 153 8.82 3.76 6.72
C ALA A 153 7.40 4.34 6.88
N ILE A 154 6.84 4.94 5.83
CA ILE A 154 5.44 5.39 5.78
C ILE A 154 4.51 4.20 5.99
N VAL A 155 4.69 3.10 5.25
CA VAL A 155 3.91 1.87 5.44
C VAL A 155 3.93 1.44 6.91
N LYS A 156 5.10 1.33 7.52
CA LYS A 156 5.25 0.93 8.93
C LYS A 156 4.44 1.82 9.88
N HIS A 157 4.48 3.14 9.71
CA HIS A 157 3.72 4.06 10.57
C HIS A 157 2.22 3.98 10.35
N VAL A 158 1.77 3.86 9.10
CA VAL A 158 0.34 3.62 8.79
C VAL A 158 -0.14 2.36 9.49
N LEU A 159 0.59 1.25 9.36
CA LEU A 159 0.21 -0.02 9.95
C LEU A 159 0.21 0.02 11.47
N PHE A 160 1.17 0.72 12.09
CA PHE A 160 1.19 0.93 13.53
C PHE A 160 -0.09 1.62 14.01
N ARG A 161 -0.55 2.69 13.36
CA ARG A 161 -1.80 3.38 13.69
C ARG A 161 -3.04 2.51 13.49
N HIS A 162 -3.00 1.58 12.54
CA HIS A 162 -4.08 0.63 12.27
C HIS A 162 -4.00 -0.66 13.08
N GLN A 163 -3.03 -0.81 13.98
CA GLN A 163 -2.78 -2.04 14.73
C GLN A 163 -2.64 -3.25 13.78
N ALA A 164 -1.98 -3.03 12.66
CA ALA A 164 -1.69 -4.00 11.62
C ALA A 164 -0.19 -4.33 11.59
N GLU A 165 0.16 -5.46 10.98
CA GLU A 165 1.53 -5.92 10.86
C GLU A 165 1.97 -5.99 9.40
N LEU A 166 3.26 -5.75 9.15
CA LEU A 166 3.89 -5.97 7.86
C LEU A 166 4.69 -7.27 7.91
N GLN A 167 4.35 -8.21 7.04
CA GLN A 167 5.13 -9.42 6.81
C GLN A 167 5.78 -9.35 5.44
N ILE A 168 7.05 -9.74 5.35
CA ILE A 168 7.84 -9.71 4.12
C ILE A 168 8.41 -11.09 3.86
N GLU A 169 8.03 -11.67 2.73
CA GLU A 169 8.59 -12.92 2.21
C GLU A 169 9.38 -12.57 0.94
N SER A 170 10.68 -12.78 0.95
CA SER A 170 11.53 -12.42 -0.18
C SER A 170 12.78 -13.28 -0.24
N GLY A 171 13.36 -13.38 -1.42
CA GLY A 171 14.63 -14.02 -1.65
C GLY A 171 15.26 -13.50 -2.95
N LEU A 172 16.57 -13.40 -2.99
CA LEU A 172 17.28 -12.94 -4.18
C LEU A 172 16.91 -13.76 -5.41
N GLY A 173 16.51 -13.06 -6.49
CA GLY A 173 16.08 -13.66 -7.74
C GLY A 173 14.71 -14.33 -7.71
N LYS A 174 13.98 -14.28 -6.59
CA LYS A 174 12.66 -14.92 -6.41
C LYS A 174 11.51 -13.93 -6.31
N GLY A 175 11.82 -12.63 -6.29
CA GLY A 175 10.84 -11.58 -6.03
C GLY A 175 10.51 -11.40 -4.55
N SER A 176 9.47 -10.62 -4.28
CA SER A 176 9.03 -10.30 -2.93
C SER A 176 7.52 -10.39 -2.80
N THR A 177 7.05 -10.72 -1.61
CA THR A 177 5.65 -10.60 -1.21
C THR A 177 5.57 -9.80 0.07
N PHE A 178 4.94 -8.64 0.01
CA PHE A 178 4.64 -7.80 1.15
C PHE A 178 3.19 -8.04 1.55
N LYS A 179 2.97 -8.41 2.80
CA LYS A 179 1.64 -8.70 3.35
C LYS A 179 1.31 -7.75 4.47
N ILE A 180 0.18 -7.06 4.37
CA ILE A 180 -0.42 -6.30 5.46
C ILE A 180 -1.41 -7.22 6.15
N ILE A 181 -1.16 -7.52 7.42
CA ILE A 181 -2.01 -8.38 8.25
C ILE A 181 -2.91 -7.50 9.10
N ILE A 182 -4.20 -7.55 8.82
CA ILE A 182 -5.24 -6.80 9.53
C ILE A 182 -5.88 -7.71 10.58
N SER A 183 -5.88 -7.25 11.83
CA SER A 183 -6.49 -8.01 12.92
C SER A 183 -8.02 -8.07 12.80
N LYS A 184 -8.63 -9.10 13.39
CA LYS A 184 -10.09 -9.26 13.47
C LYS A 184 -10.79 -7.98 13.97
N ALA A 185 -10.19 -7.27 14.91
CA ALA A 185 -10.76 -6.04 15.48
C ALA A 185 -10.91 -4.89 14.46
N ARG A 186 -10.23 -4.98 13.34
CA ARG A 186 -10.27 -4.02 12.22
C ARG A 186 -10.92 -4.60 10.96
N LEU A 187 -11.38 -5.84 10.98
CA LEU A 187 -12.20 -6.37 9.89
C LEU A 187 -13.62 -5.84 9.99
N ALA A 188 -14.19 -5.49 8.86
CA ALA A 188 -15.61 -5.16 8.72
C ALA A 188 -16.34 -6.32 8.04
N PRO A 189 -17.65 -6.49 8.29
CA PRO A 189 -18.46 -7.49 7.59
C PRO A 189 -18.45 -7.23 6.06
N PRO A 190 -18.84 -8.22 5.25
CA PRO A 190 -18.96 -8.08 3.80
C PRO A 190 -19.70 -6.81 3.39
N ILE A 191 -19.11 -6.07 2.45
CA ILE A 191 -19.70 -4.84 1.92
C ILE A 191 -20.66 -5.24 0.80
N ASN A 192 -21.95 -5.06 1.06
CA ASN A 192 -22.99 -5.22 0.04
C ASN A 192 -23.06 -3.95 -0.82
N SER A 193 -22.34 -3.94 -1.92
CA SER A 193 -22.31 -2.82 -2.87
C SER A 193 -23.72 -2.40 -3.38
N LYS A 194 -24.72 -3.29 -3.24
CA LYS A 194 -26.13 -2.99 -3.56
C LYS A 194 -26.85 -2.14 -2.51
N GLU A 195 -26.42 -2.17 -1.26
CA GLU A 195 -27.02 -1.37 -0.18
C GLU A 195 -26.50 0.06 -0.14
N LEU A 196 -25.25 0.28 -0.53
CA LEU A 196 -24.64 1.62 -0.66
C LEU A 196 -25.32 2.47 -1.74
N LEU A 197 -25.81 1.85 -2.81
CA LEU A 197 -26.52 2.55 -3.91
C LEU A 197 -28.00 2.84 -3.60
N SER A 198 -28.58 2.19 -2.58
CA SER A 198 -30.00 2.33 -2.22
C SER A 198 -30.31 3.38 -1.15
N GLY A 199 -29.28 3.97 -0.52
CA GLY A 199 -29.45 5.07 0.46
C GLY A 199 -30.27 4.73 1.71
N THR A 200 -30.51 3.45 2.00
CA THR A 200 -31.28 3.01 3.17
C THR A 200 -30.33 2.75 4.33
N ALA A 201 -30.29 3.70 5.27
CA ALA A 201 -29.64 3.51 6.55
C ALA A 201 -30.26 2.31 7.29
N PRO A 202 -29.45 1.39 7.87
CA PRO A 202 -30.00 0.31 8.70
C PRO A 202 -30.55 0.89 10.02
N GLY A 203 -31.86 0.75 10.21
CA GLY A 203 -32.46 0.89 11.53
C GLY A 203 -33.38 2.09 11.77
N SER A 204 -34.45 2.23 11.00
CA SER A 204 -35.66 2.90 11.48
C SER A 204 -36.77 1.86 11.72
N THR A 205 -36.84 1.36 12.94
CA THR A 205 -38.02 0.61 13.41
C THR A 205 -39.21 1.55 13.39
N PRO A 206 -40.32 1.24 12.72
CA PRO A 206 -41.52 2.08 12.84
C PRO A 206 -42.09 1.94 14.22
N VAL A 207 -42.14 3.05 14.96
CA VAL A 207 -42.91 3.14 16.21
C VAL A 207 -44.37 3.15 15.81
N LEU A 208 -45.07 2.03 16.06
CA LEU A 208 -46.51 1.97 16.04
C LEU A 208 -47.02 2.77 17.21
N GLY A 209 -47.57 3.95 16.93
CA GLY A 209 -48.37 4.71 17.93
C GLY A 209 -49.73 4.07 18.12
N VAL A 210 -50.09 3.93 19.39
CA VAL A 210 -51.46 3.72 19.86
C VAL A 210 -52.06 5.05 20.21
#